data_5746dd45ede3864913b5efe0084e87f2
#
_entry.id   5746dd45ede3864913b5efe0084e87f2
#
_cell.length_a   1.000
_cell.length_b   1.000
_cell.length_c   1.000
_cell.angle_alpha   90.00
_cell.angle_beta   90.00
_cell.angle_gamma   90.00
#
_symmetry.space_group_name_H-M   'P 1'
#
loop_
_entity.id
_entity.type
_entity.pdbx_description
1 polymer ?
#
loop_
_entity_poly.entity_id
_entity_poly.type
_entity_poly.pdbx_seq_one_letter_code
_entity_poly.pdbx_strand_id
1 'polypeptide(L)'
;METEQTISQEVFEPTIEDMIQTENGIPTTTSLVIAQAFEKEHKDVLRAIYNMECSPEFNERNFAPVGYKDAKGEIRPAYRLTRDGFAFLAMGFTGKKAAAWKERFLEAFNAMEAALLRQQRQREAARLRQRQRQETYPKELEQPAHRPWEKP
;
A
#
# COMPACT_ATOMS: atom_id res chain seq x y z
N MET A 1 30.12 -12.87 38.90
CA MET A 1 29.89 -13.35 37.50
C MET A 1 28.75 -12.56 36.94
N GLU A 2 29.09 -11.52 36.24
CA GLU A 2 28.09 -10.71 35.54
C GLU A 2 27.88 -11.33 34.18
N THR A 3 26.70 -11.92 33.96
CA THR A 3 26.24 -12.26 32.64
C THR A 3 25.83 -10.96 31.95
N GLU A 4 26.71 -10.43 31.12
CA GLU A 4 26.32 -9.39 30.18
C GLU A 4 25.24 -9.99 29.28
N GLN A 5 23.99 -9.68 29.57
CA GLN A 5 22.95 -9.82 28.62
C GLN A 5 23.24 -8.77 27.52
N THR A 6 23.90 -9.23 26.49
CA THR A 6 23.94 -8.49 25.22
C THR A 6 22.49 -8.36 24.78
N ILE A 7 21.89 -7.20 25.05
CA ILE A 7 20.63 -6.82 24.40
C ILE A 7 20.98 -6.73 22.92
N SER A 8 20.67 -7.79 22.20
CA SER A 8 20.65 -7.74 20.76
C SER A 8 19.71 -6.60 20.41
N GLN A 9 20.25 -5.47 19.95
CA GLN A 9 19.44 -4.49 19.25
C GLN A 9 18.83 -5.27 18.09
N GLU A 10 17.57 -5.64 18.24
CA GLU A 10 16.81 -6.16 17.12
C GLU A 10 16.87 -5.09 16.02
N VAL A 11 17.64 -5.39 15.00
CA VAL A 11 17.66 -4.56 13.81
C VAL A 11 16.25 -4.61 13.26
N PHE A 12 15.55 -3.48 13.33
CA PHE A 12 14.21 -3.37 12.76
C PHE A 12 14.33 -3.61 11.26
N GLU A 13 13.93 -4.78 10.81
CA GLU A 13 13.80 -5.12 9.40
C GLU A 13 12.32 -5.17 9.05
N PRO A 14 11.75 -4.06 8.58
CA PRO A 14 10.35 -4.03 8.21
C PRO A 14 10.08 -4.94 7.02
N THR A 15 8.97 -5.67 7.08
CA THR A 15 8.47 -6.43 5.94
C THR A 15 7.91 -5.49 4.87
N ILE A 16 7.64 -6.02 3.68
CA ILE A 16 6.98 -5.24 2.62
C ILE A 16 5.63 -4.71 3.10
N GLU A 17 4.88 -5.52 3.83
CA GLU A 17 3.59 -5.16 4.39
C GLU A 17 3.68 -4.02 5.43
N ASP A 18 4.80 -3.96 6.16
CA ASP A 18 5.05 -2.87 7.13
C ASP A 18 5.42 -1.55 6.43
N MET A 19 6.08 -1.64 5.29
CA MET A 19 6.55 -0.47 4.54
C MET A 19 5.47 0.11 3.63
N ILE A 20 4.73 -0.75 2.95
CA ILE A 20 3.77 -0.37 1.91
C ILE A 20 2.39 -0.91 2.26
N GLN A 21 1.41 -0.03 2.26
CA GLN A 21 0.00 -0.38 2.44
C GLN A 21 -0.77 -0.08 1.16
N THR A 22 -1.89 -0.75 0.99
CA THR A 22 -2.77 -0.51 -0.16
C THR A 22 -3.94 0.35 0.27
N GLU A 23 -4.12 1.47 -0.40
CA GLU A 23 -5.24 2.38 -0.20
C GLU A 23 -5.98 2.56 -1.53
N ASN A 24 -7.26 2.14 -1.58
CA ASN A 24 -8.06 2.17 -2.81
C ASN A 24 -7.38 1.50 -4.02
N GLY A 25 -6.67 0.41 -3.81
CA GLY A 25 -5.94 -0.31 -4.85
C GLY A 25 -4.61 0.31 -5.27
N ILE A 26 -4.16 1.35 -4.57
CA ILE A 26 -2.91 2.06 -4.84
C ILE A 26 -1.92 1.78 -3.70
N PRO A 27 -0.69 1.33 -4.00
CA PRO A 27 0.33 1.16 -2.98
C PRO A 27 0.79 2.52 -2.44
N THR A 28 0.82 2.64 -1.11
CA THR A 28 1.20 3.85 -0.40
C THR A 28 2.12 3.56 0.78
N THR A 29 2.85 4.56 1.22
CA THR A 29 3.58 4.56 2.49
C THR A 29 3.19 5.78 3.31
N THR A 30 3.67 5.88 4.53
CA THR A 30 3.39 7.02 5.42
C THR A 30 4.66 7.77 5.78
N SER A 31 4.51 9.04 6.13
CA SER A 31 5.61 9.87 6.64
C SER A 31 6.23 9.29 7.91
N LEU A 32 5.46 8.58 8.73
CA LEU A 32 5.97 7.88 9.92
C LEU A 32 6.93 6.75 9.57
N VAL A 33 6.55 5.90 8.62
CA VAL A 33 7.40 4.78 8.15
C VAL A 33 8.68 5.31 7.53
N ILE A 34 8.58 6.37 6.73
CA ILE A 34 9.74 7.04 6.12
C ILE A 34 10.69 7.59 7.18
N ALA A 35 10.16 8.30 8.17
CA ALA A 35 10.95 8.86 9.27
C ALA A 35 11.72 7.76 10.01
N GLN A 36 11.07 6.66 10.33
CA GLN A 36 11.68 5.54 11.01
C GLN A 36 12.77 4.88 10.16
N ALA A 37 12.51 4.60 8.90
CA ALA A 37 13.44 3.95 8.00
C ALA A 37 14.69 4.81 7.74
N PHE A 38 14.51 6.09 7.47
CA PHE A 38 15.61 7.01 7.17
C PHE A 38 16.26 7.63 8.41
N GLU A 39 15.88 7.17 9.60
CA GLU A 39 16.41 7.66 10.89
C GLU A 39 16.30 9.19 11.02
N LYS A 40 15.15 9.72 10.62
CA LYS A 40 14.81 11.13 10.71
C LYS A 40 13.69 11.35 11.73
N GLU A 41 13.67 12.53 12.33
CA GLU A 41 12.52 12.91 13.16
C GLU A 41 11.30 13.16 12.26
N HIS A 42 10.15 12.69 12.70
CA HIS A 42 8.91 12.84 11.92
C HIS A 42 8.58 14.30 11.59
N LYS A 43 8.84 15.23 12.52
CA LYS A 43 8.66 16.67 12.29
C LYS A 43 9.49 17.19 11.11
N ASP A 44 10.69 16.65 10.90
CA ASP A 44 11.56 17.06 9.80
C ASP A 44 11.07 16.51 8.46
N VAL A 45 10.54 15.29 8.47
CA VAL A 45 9.89 14.72 7.28
C VAL A 45 8.64 15.51 6.91
N LEU A 46 7.80 15.86 7.88
CA LEU A 46 6.62 16.70 7.65
C LEU A 46 6.99 18.07 7.07
N ARG A 47 8.05 18.68 7.60
CA ARG A 47 8.56 19.96 7.10
C ARG A 47 9.06 19.85 5.67
N ALA A 48 9.80 18.77 5.34
CA ALA A 48 10.28 18.52 3.99
C ALA A 48 9.12 18.38 2.99
N ILE A 49 8.05 17.68 3.36
CA ILE A 49 6.84 17.54 2.55
C ILE A 49 6.14 18.89 2.38
N TYR A 50 5.97 19.63 3.47
CA TYR A 50 5.32 20.94 3.45
C TYR A 50 6.06 21.96 2.56
N ASN A 51 7.40 21.97 2.61
CA ASN A 51 8.24 22.90 1.87
C ASN A 51 8.63 22.40 0.47
N MET A 52 8.08 21.28 0.03
CA MET A 52 8.43 20.68 -1.25
C MET A 52 8.01 21.56 -2.42
N GLU A 53 8.95 21.85 -3.31
CA GLU A 53 8.71 22.60 -4.54
C GLU A 53 8.17 21.68 -5.64
N CYS A 54 6.88 21.45 -5.61
CA CYS A 54 6.18 20.70 -6.66
C CYS A 54 4.90 21.45 -7.07
N SER A 55 4.32 21.05 -8.21
CA SER A 55 3.06 21.65 -8.63
C SER A 55 1.92 21.30 -7.65
N PRO A 56 0.90 22.16 -7.52
CA PRO A 56 -0.26 21.84 -6.68
C PRO A 56 -0.95 20.53 -7.08
N GLU A 57 -1.01 20.23 -8.36
CA GLU A 57 -1.62 19.00 -8.89
C GLU A 57 -0.81 17.76 -8.48
N PHE A 58 0.51 17.83 -8.54
CA PHE A 58 1.39 16.75 -8.09
C PHE A 58 1.26 16.54 -6.58
N ASN A 59 1.25 17.61 -5.81
CA ASN A 59 1.08 17.57 -4.36
C ASN A 59 -0.24 16.89 -3.96
N GLU A 60 -1.35 17.33 -4.52
CA GLU A 60 -2.67 16.79 -4.22
C GLU A 60 -2.79 15.30 -4.56
N ARG A 61 -2.21 14.89 -5.69
CA ARG A 61 -2.27 13.51 -6.17
C ARG A 61 -1.42 12.55 -5.34
N ASN A 62 -0.27 13.00 -4.83
CA ASN A 62 0.77 12.14 -4.30
C ASN A 62 0.99 12.25 -2.79
N PHE A 63 0.41 13.26 -2.14
CA PHE A 63 0.52 13.49 -0.70
C PHE A 63 -0.86 13.71 -0.10
N ALA A 64 -1.32 12.77 0.71
CA ALA A 64 -2.61 12.89 1.39
C ALA A 64 -2.39 13.17 2.88
N PRO A 65 -2.92 14.29 3.42
CA PRO A 65 -2.91 14.52 4.85
C PRO A 65 -3.75 13.45 5.56
N VAL A 66 -3.20 12.86 6.60
CA VAL A 66 -3.87 11.87 7.45
C VAL A 66 -3.59 12.16 8.91
N GLY A 67 -4.39 11.58 9.81
CA GLY A 67 -4.14 11.63 11.24
C GLY A 67 -3.67 10.29 11.76
N TYR A 68 -2.84 10.29 12.79
CA TYR A 68 -2.49 9.10 13.55
C TYR A 68 -2.60 9.38 15.05
N LYS A 69 -2.82 8.33 15.84
CA LYS A 69 -2.81 8.43 17.29
C LYS A 69 -1.39 8.24 17.81
N ASP A 70 -0.91 9.19 18.60
CA ASP A 70 0.36 9.07 19.31
C ASP A 70 0.24 8.20 20.56
N ALA A 71 1.34 8.04 21.28
CA ALA A 71 1.39 7.24 22.51
C ALA A 71 0.47 7.77 23.63
N LYS A 72 0.10 9.05 23.60
CA LYS A 72 -0.82 9.71 24.53
C LYS A 72 -2.28 9.62 24.10
N GLY A 73 -2.56 9.03 22.92
CA GLY A 73 -3.90 8.95 22.35
C GLY A 73 -4.37 10.23 21.62
N GLU A 74 -3.50 11.21 21.44
CA GLU A 74 -3.79 12.44 20.69
C GLU A 74 -3.65 12.20 19.18
N ILE A 75 -4.52 12.85 18.40
CA ILE A 75 -4.45 12.82 16.93
C ILE A 75 -3.37 13.80 16.48
N ARG A 76 -2.41 13.29 15.74
CA ARG A 76 -1.30 14.05 15.18
C ARG A 76 -1.30 13.98 13.67
N PRO A 77 -0.78 15.03 12.97
CA PRO A 77 -0.71 15.03 11.51
C PRO A 77 0.35 14.08 10.99
N ALA A 78 0.05 13.46 9.87
CA ALA A 78 0.97 12.67 9.05
C ALA A 78 0.58 12.80 7.58
N TYR A 79 1.38 12.25 6.69
CA TYR A 79 1.06 12.15 5.27
C TYR A 79 1.10 10.70 4.81
N ARG A 80 0.19 10.38 3.92
CA ARG A 80 0.26 9.17 3.10
C ARG A 80 0.80 9.55 1.74
N LEU A 81 1.81 8.82 1.26
CA LEU A 81 2.52 9.09 0.03
C LEU A 81 2.34 7.94 -0.95
N THR A 82 2.10 8.28 -2.20
CA THR A 82 2.21 7.35 -3.31
C THR A 82 3.68 7.05 -3.62
N ARG A 83 3.94 6.09 -4.52
CA ARG A 83 5.29 5.82 -5.03
C ARG A 83 5.97 7.09 -5.55
N ASP A 84 5.28 7.86 -6.38
CA ASP A 84 5.84 9.09 -6.96
C ASP A 84 6.12 10.15 -5.90
N GLY A 85 5.22 10.30 -4.93
CA GLY A 85 5.43 11.17 -3.78
C GLY A 85 6.64 10.77 -2.95
N PHE A 86 6.78 9.49 -2.67
CA PHE A 86 7.96 8.95 -1.99
C PHE A 86 9.24 9.23 -2.79
N ALA A 87 9.26 8.93 -4.09
CA ALA A 87 10.43 9.13 -4.93
C ALA A 87 10.86 10.60 -4.96
N PHE A 88 9.91 11.50 -5.07
CA PHE A 88 10.18 12.93 -5.07
C PHE A 88 10.77 13.42 -3.74
N LEU A 89 10.18 12.99 -2.61
CA LEU A 89 10.71 13.29 -1.28
C LEU A 89 12.11 12.71 -1.07
N ALA A 90 12.33 11.48 -1.48
CA ALA A 90 13.57 10.76 -1.28
C ALA A 90 14.75 11.31 -2.09
N MET A 91 14.50 12.10 -3.13
CA MET A 91 15.55 12.82 -3.86
C MET A 91 16.34 13.76 -2.94
N GLY A 92 15.73 14.25 -1.86
CA GLY A 92 16.39 15.08 -0.85
C GLY A 92 17.17 14.30 0.20
N PHE A 93 17.10 12.99 0.23
CA PHE A 93 17.78 12.13 1.19
C PHE A 93 19.04 11.58 0.58
N THR A 94 20.18 11.84 1.20
CA THR A 94 21.50 11.49 0.69
C THR A 94 22.28 10.56 1.62
N GLY A 95 23.32 9.94 1.10
CA GLY A 95 24.21 9.05 1.84
C GLY A 95 23.93 7.55 1.58
N LYS A 96 24.84 6.70 2.03
CA LYS A 96 24.81 5.25 1.77
C LYS A 96 23.60 4.55 2.39
N LYS A 97 23.25 4.90 3.64
CA LYS A 97 22.08 4.36 4.32
C LYS A 97 20.78 4.77 3.61
N ALA A 98 20.68 6.04 3.21
CA ALA A 98 19.54 6.53 2.45
C ALA A 98 19.41 5.82 1.10
N ALA A 99 20.51 5.62 0.39
CA ALA A 99 20.52 4.88 -0.89
C ALA A 99 19.96 3.45 -0.72
N ALA A 100 20.42 2.72 0.30
CA ALA A 100 19.95 1.38 0.59
C ALA A 100 18.44 1.34 0.90
N TRP A 101 17.93 2.28 1.68
CA TRP A 101 16.50 2.37 1.98
C TRP A 101 15.66 2.79 0.78
N LYS A 102 16.16 3.68 -0.07
CA LYS A 102 15.49 4.04 -1.33
C LYS A 102 15.28 2.80 -2.22
N GLU A 103 16.29 1.98 -2.38
CA GLU A 103 16.19 0.73 -3.13
C GLU A 103 15.15 -0.21 -2.54
N ARG A 104 15.14 -0.41 -1.22
CA ARG A 104 14.18 -1.26 -0.53
C ARG A 104 12.74 -0.77 -0.69
N PHE A 105 12.50 0.53 -0.58
CA PHE A 105 11.17 1.10 -0.80
C PHE A 105 10.70 0.91 -2.24
N LEU A 106 11.57 1.16 -3.22
CA LEU A 106 11.22 0.97 -4.63
C LEU A 106 10.93 -0.50 -4.95
N GLU A 107 11.70 -1.43 -4.41
CA GLU A 107 11.44 -2.86 -4.53
C GLU A 107 10.09 -3.24 -3.89
N ALA A 108 9.80 -2.70 -2.71
CA ALA A 108 8.54 -2.95 -2.02
C ALA A 108 7.34 -2.40 -2.82
N PHE A 109 7.43 -1.19 -3.36
CA PHE A 109 6.40 -0.62 -4.24
C PHE A 109 6.21 -1.47 -5.50
N ASN A 110 7.28 -1.88 -6.14
CA ASN A 110 7.23 -2.73 -7.33
C ASN A 110 6.56 -4.07 -7.04
N ALA A 111 6.91 -4.71 -5.92
CA ALA A 111 6.33 -5.99 -5.52
C ALA A 111 4.82 -5.85 -5.23
N MET A 112 4.41 -4.79 -4.56
CA MET A 112 3.00 -4.53 -4.26
C MET A 112 2.21 -4.22 -5.54
N GLU A 113 2.74 -3.39 -6.43
CA GLU A 113 2.10 -3.11 -7.73
C GLU A 113 1.91 -4.39 -8.56
N ALA A 114 2.93 -5.25 -8.60
CA ALA A 114 2.83 -6.54 -9.30
C ALA A 114 1.77 -7.47 -8.68
N ALA A 115 1.68 -7.50 -7.35
CA ALA A 115 0.67 -8.29 -6.64
C ALA A 115 -0.75 -7.78 -6.93
N LEU A 116 -0.95 -6.48 -6.90
CA LEU A 116 -2.24 -5.85 -7.22
C LEU A 116 -2.67 -6.11 -8.66
N LEU A 117 -1.74 -6.04 -9.61
CA LEU A 117 -2.01 -6.32 -11.01
C LEU A 117 -2.41 -7.79 -11.22
N ARG A 118 -1.74 -8.74 -10.54
CA ARG A 118 -2.12 -10.16 -10.57
C ARG A 118 -3.51 -10.38 -10.02
N GLN A 119 -3.87 -9.74 -8.92
CA GLN A 119 -5.22 -9.83 -8.34
C GLN A 119 -6.28 -9.30 -9.29
N GLN A 120 -6.01 -8.19 -9.94
CA GLN A 120 -6.92 -7.59 -10.92
C GLN A 120 -7.15 -8.54 -12.10
N ARG A 121 -6.09 -9.13 -12.67
CA ARG A 121 -6.18 -10.11 -13.77
C ARG A 121 -6.97 -11.35 -13.37
N GLN A 122 -6.77 -11.85 -12.14
CA GLN A 122 -7.52 -12.99 -11.62
C GLN A 122 -9.01 -12.69 -11.48
N ARG A 123 -9.36 -11.49 -10.99
CA ARG A 123 -10.76 -11.05 -10.88
C ARG A 123 -11.41 -10.90 -12.25
N GLU A 124 -10.72 -10.34 -13.23
CA GLU A 124 -11.22 -10.23 -14.60
C GLU A 124 -11.44 -11.60 -15.24
N ALA A 125 -10.48 -12.53 -15.07
CA ALA A 125 -10.60 -13.89 -15.56
C ALA A 125 -11.78 -14.62 -14.91
N ALA A 126 -12.00 -14.44 -13.62
CA ALA A 126 -13.14 -15.02 -12.90
C ALA A 126 -14.47 -14.47 -13.41
N ARG A 127 -14.55 -13.16 -13.66
CA ARG A 127 -15.74 -12.50 -14.25
C ARG A 127 -16.06 -13.03 -15.64
N LEU A 128 -15.03 -13.20 -16.48
CA LEU A 128 -15.19 -13.75 -17.83
C LEU A 128 -15.71 -15.19 -17.78
N ARG A 129 -15.16 -16.04 -16.91
CA ARG A 129 -15.64 -17.43 -16.71
C ARG A 129 -17.09 -17.46 -16.27
N GLN A 130 -17.47 -16.57 -15.36
CA GLN A 130 -18.84 -16.48 -14.88
C GLN A 130 -19.81 -16.06 -15.99
N ARG A 131 -19.43 -15.06 -16.79
CA ARG A 131 -20.20 -14.65 -17.98
C ARG A 131 -20.38 -15.80 -18.97
N GLN A 132 -19.31 -16.51 -19.31
CA GLN A 132 -19.34 -17.65 -20.21
C GLN A 132 -20.26 -18.77 -19.70
N ARG A 133 -20.24 -19.04 -18.40
CA ARG A 133 -21.17 -20.01 -17.78
C ARG A 133 -22.63 -19.57 -17.94
N GLN A 134 -22.93 -18.31 -17.75
CA GLN A 134 -24.28 -17.79 -17.93
C GLN A 134 -24.74 -17.83 -19.39
N GLU A 135 -23.85 -17.53 -20.33
CA GLU A 135 -24.16 -17.58 -21.76
C GLU A 135 -24.30 -19.00 -22.29
N THR A 136 -23.56 -19.96 -21.73
CA THR A 136 -23.62 -21.38 -22.12
C THR A 136 -24.68 -22.16 -21.38
N TYR A 137 -25.30 -21.59 -20.32
CA TYR A 137 -26.38 -22.23 -19.61
C TYR A 137 -27.63 -22.26 -20.49
N PRO A 138 -28.15 -23.46 -20.85
CA PRO A 138 -29.29 -23.54 -21.75
C PRO A 138 -30.50 -22.85 -21.14
N LYS A 139 -31.10 -21.89 -21.84
CA LYS A 139 -32.35 -21.22 -21.39
C LYS A 139 -33.47 -22.17 -21.11
N GLU A 140 -33.42 -23.35 -21.68
CA GLU A 140 -34.35 -24.42 -21.44
C GLU A 140 -34.35 -24.97 -20.00
N LEU A 141 -33.21 -24.81 -19.29
CA LEU A 141 -33.08 -25.20 -17.89
C LEU A 141 -33.57 -24.13 -16.91
N GLU A 142 -33.82 -22.91 -17.35
CA GLU A 142 -34.40 -21.84 -16.55
C GLU A 142 -35.93 -21.95 -16.46
N GLN A 143 -36.54 -22.75 -17.34
CA GLN A 143 -37.97 -23.00 -17.28
C GLN A 143 -38.27 -23.96 -16.12
N PRO A 144 -39.31 -23.68 -15.33
CA PRO A 144 -39.73 -24.63 -14.29
C PRO A 144 -39.97 -25.98 -14.92
N ALA A 145 -39.36 -27.01 -14.38
CA ALA A 145 -39.50 -28.37 -14.87
C ALA A 145 -41.00 -28.69 -15.05
N HIS A 146 -41.41 -29.08 -16.27
CA HIS A 146 -42.75 -29.54 -16.52
C HIS A 146 -43.07 -30.71 -15.57
N ARG A 147 -43.99 -30.46 -14.67
CA ARG A 147 -44.42 -31.47 -13.73
C ARG A 147 -45.39 -32.42 -14.45
N PRO A 148 -45.01 -33.68 -14.69
CA PRO A 148 -45.87 -34.58 -15.50
C PRO A 148 -47.21 -34.94 -14.84
N TRP A 149 -47.41 -34.53 -13.60
CA TRP A 149 -48.67 -34.73 -12.87
C TRP A 149 -49.58 -33.50 -12.83
N GLU A 150 -49.14 -32.36 -13.34
CA GLU A 150 -50.00 -31.21 -13.54
C GLU A 150 -50.78 -31.40 -14.83
N LYS A 151 -52.08 -31.71 -14.68
CA LYS A 151 -52.97 -31.78 -15.82
C LYS A 151 -53.12 -30.37 -16.44
N PRO A 152 -53.19 -30.30 -17.80
CA PRO A 152 -53.42 -29.01 -18.47
C PRO A 152 -54.75 -28.37 -18.10
#